data_f508d328d93379343196748e8ec07c15
#
_entry.id   f508d328d93379343196748e8ec07c15
#
_cell.length_a   1.000
_cell.length_b   1.000
_cell.length_c   1.000
_cell.angle_alpha   90.00
_cell.angle_beta   90.00
_cell.angle_gamma   90.00
#
_symmetry.space_group_name_H-M   'P 1'
#
loop_
_entity.id
_entity.type
_entity.pdbx_description
1 polymer ?
#
loop_
_entity_poly.entity_id
_entity_poly.type
_entity_poly.pdbx_seq_one_letter_code
_entity_poly.pdbx_strand_id
1 'polypeptide(L)'
;MPHQPKVIKMPVTREAISLLAVDRCVSELRRGRTVAIRGSEGSAALVQAAEGVTESSLQQLRSKAMNEPVLAITARRAKVLGMIDADASAVIIKHANGLLIQNIIDLANPLSDLKSKKENLDILQVKSAKQYSCESAGIGLAKISRLLPAALIAHIKDKDADVLDTWAIRHDLLVVDAGDIFQYEHTQARTLKAVSEAQVPLLDANNTRIISFRPFDGGL
;
A
#
# COMPACT_ATOMS: atom_id res chain seq x y z
N MET A 1 -25.01 22.91 -42.32
CA MET A 1 -25.18 22.36 -40.96
C MET A 1 -23.87 21.64 -40.60
N PRO A 2 -23.14 22.06 -39.57
CA PRO A 2 -21.88 21.38 -39.20
C PRO A 2 -22.19 20.02 -38.56
N HIS A 3 -21.53 19.00 -39.07
CA HIS A 3 -21.59 17.64 -38.56
C HIS A 3 -20.96 17.61 -37.17
N GLN A 4 -21.75 17.44 -36.11
CA GLN A 4 -21.22 17.15 -34.76
C GLN A 4 -20.63 15.74 -34.78
N PRO A 5 -19.36 15.55 -34.37
CA PRO A 5 -18.78 14.24 -34.27
C PRO A 5 -19.50 13.46 -33.15
N LYS A 6 -20.08 12.29 -33.53
CA LYS A 6 -20.59 11.33 -32.55
C LYS A 6 -19.45 10.89 -31.65
N VAL A 7 -19.46 11.33 -30.39
CA VAL A 7 -18.58 10.81 -29.36
C VAL A 7 -18.99 9.37 -29.10
N ILE A 8 -18.26 8.42 -29.68
CA ILE A 8 -18.40 7.01 -29.36
C ILE A 8 -17.81 6.82 -27.95
N LYS A 9 -18.69 6.77 -26.94
CA LYS A 9 -18.28 6.34 -25.59
C LYS A 9 -17.89 4.87 -25.68
N MET A 10 -16.59 4.59 -25.74
CA MET A 10 -16.11 3.22 -25.55
C MET A 10 -16.52 2.73 -24.16
N PRO A 11 -17.01 1.48 -24.03
CA PRO A 11 -17.31 0.93 -22.71
C PRO A 11 -16.02 0.91 -21.90
N VAL A 12 -16.08 1.45 -20.67
CA VAL A 12 -14.93 1.42 -19.74
C VAL A 12 -14.67 -0.03 -19.38
N THR A 13 -13.48 -0.54 -19.69
CA THR A 13 -13.09 -1.91 -19.33
C THR A 13 -12.90 -2.01 -17.81
N ARG A 14 -13.10 -3.21 -17.25
CA ARG A 14 -12.86 -3.49 -15.82
C ARG A 14 -11.43 -3.11 -15.42
N GLU A 15 -10.45 -3.32 -16.29
CA GLU A 15 -9.05 -2.98 -16.08
C GLU A 15 -8.83 -1.47 -15.87
N ALA A 16 -9.50 -0.63 -16.68
CA ALA A 16 -9.41 0.83 -16.53
C ALA A 16 -10.04 1.32 -15.22
N ILE A 17 -11.13 0.70 -14.78
CA ILE A 17 -11.79 1.02 -13.49
C ILE A 17 -10.88 0.63 -12.33
N SER A 18 -10.28 -0.55 -12.39
CA SER A 18 -9.35 -1.09 -11.40
C SER A 18 -8.12 -0.19 -11.23
N LEU A 19 -7.46 0.18 -12.32
CA LEU A 19 -6.31 1.10 -12.29
C LEU A 19 -6.68 2.45 -11.66
N LEU A 20 -7.81 3.02 -12.04
CA LEU A 20 -8.27 4.30 -11.50
C LEU A 20 -8.58 4.21 -9.99
N ALA A 21 -9.12 3.09 -9.51
CA ALA A 21 -9.37 2.89 -8.08
C ALA A 21 -8.05 2.84 -7.30
N VAL A 22 -7.05 2.14 -7.81
CA VAL A 22 -5.71 2.09 -7.20
C VAL A 22 -5.08 3.48 -7.19
N ASP A 23 -5.08 4.24 -8.30
CA ASP A 23 -4.49 5.57 -8.39
C ASP A 23 -5.12 6.58 -7.40
N ARG A 24 -6.45 6.51 -7.23
CA ARG A 24 -7.16 7.32 -6.24
C ARG A 24 -6.72 6.98 -4.83
N CYS A 25 -6.64 5.69 -4.49
CA CYS A 25 -6.18 5.23 -3.18
C CYS A 25 -4.70 5.59 -2.92
N VAL A 26 -3.84 5.50 -3.94
CA VAL A 26 -2.44 5.99 -3.89
C VAL A 26 -2.39 7.47 -3.53
N SER A 27 -3.24 8.29 -4.17
CA SER A 27 -3.30 9.72 -3.89
C SER A 27 -3.74 10.03 -2.46
N GLU A 28 -4.72 9.30 -1.92
CA GLU A 28 -5.15 9.46 -0.53
C GLU A 28 -4.08 9.00 0.46
N LEU A 29 -3.43 7.87 0.18
CA LEU A 29 -2.37 7.35 1.05
C LEU A 29 -1.18 8.33 1.15
N ARG A 30 -0.80 8.96 0.02
CA ARG A 30 0.24 10.03 -0.02
C ARG A 30 -0.13 11.26 0.78
N ARG A 31 -1.42 11.54 0.95
CA ARG A 31 -1.92 12.64 1.80
C ARG A 31 -2.01 12.25 3.28
N GLY A 32 -1.57 11.05 3.64
CA GLY A 32 -1.67 10.52 4.99
C GLY A 32 -3.09 10.09 5.38
N ARG A 33 -4.00 9.95 4.39
CA ARG A 33 -5.37 9.52 4.65
C ARG A 33 -5.49 8.00 4.65
N THR A 34 -6.54 7.52 5.28
CA THR A 34 -6.91 6.11 5.35
C THR A 34 -7.71 5.71 4.12
N VAL A 35 -7.47 4.50 3.61
CA VAL A 35 -8.26 3.86 2.57
C VAL A 35 -8.78 2.51 3.06
N ALA A 36 -9.80 1.97 2.40
CA ALA A 36 -10.32 0.64 2.69
C ALA A 36 -9.85 -0.35 1.62
N ILE A 37 -9.33 -1.50 2.03
CA ILE A 37 -8.97 -2.61 1.14
C ILE A 37 -9.99 -3.73 1.33
N ARG A 38 -10.60 -4.17 0.23
CA ARG A 38 -11.40 -5.39 0.18
C ARG A 38 -10.45 -6.57 -0.08
N GLY A 39 -10.36 -7.48 0.88
CA GLY A 39 -9.61 -8.73 0.77
C GLY A 39 -10.44 -9.84 0.18
N SER A 40 -9.89 -11.06 0.21
CA SER A 40 -10.61 -12.29 -0.14
C SER A 40 -11.57 -12.70 0.98
N GLU A 41 -12.54 -13.56 0.62
CA GLU A 41 -13.46 -14.21 1.58
C GLU A 41 -14.24 -13.23 2.49
N GLY A 42 -14.64 -12.08 1.95
CA GLY A 42 -15.39 -11.07 2.71
C GLY A 42 -14.54 -10.28 3.70
N SER A 43 -13.23 -10.49 3.75
CA SER A 43 -12.36 -9.69 4.61
C SER A 43 -12.23 -8.25 4.12
N ALA A 44 -12.19 -7.30 5.05
CA ALA A 44 -11.93 -5.90 4.73
C ALA A 44 -11.08 -5.25 5.83
N ALA A 45 -10.23 -4.32 5.43
CA ALA A 45 -9.38 -3.60 6.36
C ALA A 45 -9.20 -2.14 5.96
N LEU A 46 -9.11 -1.28 6.96
CA LEU A 46 -8.61 0.08 6.82
C LEU A 46 -7.08 0.04 6.78
N VAL A 47 -6.52 0.84 5.89
CA VAL A 47 -5.08 0.91 5.67
C VAL A 47 -4.62 2.36 5.67
N GLN A 48 -3.58 2.66 6.44
CA GLN A 48 -2.89 3.94 6.46
C GLN A 48 -1.39 3.72 6.40
N ALA A 49 -0.68 4.53 5.62
CA ALA A 49 0.78 4.48 5.58
C ALA A 49 1.38 4.85 6.95
N ALA A 50 2.38 4.09 7.39
CA ALA A 50 2.99 4.29 8.70
C ALA A 50 3.63 5.67 8.88
N GLU A 51 4.19 6.25 7.82
CA GLU A 51 4.82 7.59 7.87
C GLU A 51 3.82 8.74 7.98
N GLY A 52 2.54 8.51 7.64
CA GLY A 52 1.47 9.50 7.75
C GLY A 52 0.64 9.37 9.02
N VAL A 53 1.00 8.47 9.95
CA VAL A 53 0.21 8.23 11.14
C VAL A 53 0.31 9.39 12.14
N THR A 54 -0.84 9.74 12.72
CA THR A 54 -0.98 10.71 13.80
C THR A 54 -1.80 10.10 14.94
N GLU A 55 -1.76 10.70 16.13
CA GLU A 55 -2.58 10.25 17.26
C GLU A 55 -4.08 10.21 16.91
N SER A 56 -4.54 11.26 16.24
CA SER A 56 -5.94 11.35 15.79
C SER A 56 -6.30 10.25 14.80
N SER A 57 -5.43 9.99 13.79
CA SER A 57 -5.71 8.96 12.79
C SER A 57 -5.65 7.55 13.38
N LEU A 58 -4.73 7.30 14.33
CA LEU A 58 -4.64 6.01 15.03
C LEU A 58 -5.91 5.77 15.87
N GLN A 59 -6.41 6.79 16.56
CA GLN A 59 -7.68 6.70 17.31
C GLN A 59 -8.87 6.45 16.38
N GLN A 60 -8.91 7.09 15.21
CA GLN A 60 -9.93 6.84 14.20
C GLN A 60 -9.88 5.40 13.69
N LEU A 61 -8.70 4.85 13.42
CA LEU A 61 -8.53 3.44 13.04
C LEU A 61 -9.06 2.51 14.14
N ARG A 62 -8.68 2.75 15.41
CA ARG A 62 -9.15 1.98 16.56
C ARG A 62 -10.68 2.00 16.69
N SER A 63 -11.32 3.14 16.50
CA SER A 63 -12.78 3.28 16.63
C SER A 63 -13.57 2.45 15.61
N LYS A 64 -13.00 2.17 14.45
CA LYS A 64 -13.64 1.44 13.34
C LYS A 64 -13.16 -0.01 13.24
N ALA A 65 -12.11 -0.38 13.95
CA ALA A 65 -11.50 -1.70 13.91
C ALA A 65 -12.25 -2.72 14.78
N MET A 66 -12.21 -3.97 14.34
CA MET A 66 -12.66 -5.11 15.15
C MET A 66 -11.69 -5.40 16.30
N ASN A 67 -10.39 -5.20 16.06
CA ASN A 67 -9.30 -5.42 17.01
C ASN A 67 -8.31 -4.25 16.93
N GLU A 68 -7.34 -4.20 17.87
CA GLU A 68 -6.25 -3.22 17.77
C GLU A 68 -5.58 -3.25 16.38
N PRO A 69 -5.34 -2.08 15.78
CA PRO A 69 -4.60 -1.98 14.54
C PRO A 69 -3.22 -2.64 14.65
N VAL A 70 -2.80 -3.29 13.59
CA VAL A 70 -1.50 -3.95 13.51
C VAL A 70 -0.61 -3.20 12.54
N LEU A 71 0.70 -3.28 12.73
CA LEU A 71 1.67 -2.77 11.77
C LEU A 71 2.10 -3.89 10.82
N ALA A 72 1.91 -3.70 9.53
CA ALA A 72 2.50 -4.53 8.50
C ALA A 72 3.79 -3.87 8.00
N ILE A 73 4.87 -4.67 7.90
CA ILE A 73 6.16 -4.27 7.31
C ILE A 73 6.63 -5.33 6.31
N THR A 74 7.61 -5.01 5.48
CA THR A 74 8.22 -6.01 4.60
C THR A 74 8.99 -7.07 5.40
N ALA A 75 9.02 -8.30 4.89
CA ALA A 75 9.84 -9.36 5.46
C ALA A 75 11.33 -8.97 5.52
N ARG A 76 11.82 -8.24 4.49
CA ARG A 76 13.20 -7.74 4.49
C ARG A 76 13.48 -6.81 5.68
N ARG A 77 12.54 -5.90 6.00
CA ARG A 77 12.68 -5.02 7.18
C ARG A 77 12.65 -5.83 8.48
N ALA A 78 11.71 -6.77 8.61
CA ALA A 78 11.60 -7.64 9.77
C ALA A 78 12.87 -8.49 10.00
N LYS A 79 13.47 -8.99 8.91
CA LYS A 79 14.76 -9.72 8.97
C LYS A 79 15.90 -8.84 9.44
N VAL A 80 16.01 -7.61 8.95
CA VAL A 80 17.01 -6.63 9.42
C VAL A 80 16.86 -6.32 10.91
N LEU A 81 15.61 -6.31 11.41
CA LEU A 81 15.31 -6.12 12.83
C LEU A 81 15.51 -7.39 13.67
N GLY A 82 15.85 -8.53 13.05
CA GLY A 82 16.02 -9.80 13.75
C GLY A 82 14.71 -10.44 14.24
N MET A 83 13.57 -10.08 13.64
CA MET A 83 12.25 -10.55 14.08
C MET A 83 11.83 -11.88 13.47
N ILE A 84 12.30 -12.20 12.27
CA ILE A 84 12.01 -13.44 11.54
C ILE A 84 13.19 -13.88 10.69
N ASP A 85 13.27 -15.20 10.45
CA ASP A 85 14.25 -15.81 9.53
C ASP A 85 13.58 -16.34 8.25
N ALA A 86 12.25 -16.40 8.20
CA ALA A 86 11.50 -17.00 7.12
C ALA A 86 11.28 -16.03 5.93
N ASP A 87 11.14 -16.59 4.74
CA ASP A 87 10.70 -15.87 3.57
C ASP A 87 9.16 -15.67 3.64
N ALA A 88 8.74 -14.42 3.74
CA ALA A 88 7.36 -14.00 3.73
C ALA A 88 7.19 -12.80 2.81
N SER A 89 5.98 -12.53 2.32
CA SER A 89 5.70 -11.32 1.54
C SER A 89 5.64 -10.07 2.42
N ALA A 90 5.05 -10.23 3.60
CA ALA A 90 4.93 -9.18 4.62
C ALA A 90 4.88 -9.80 6.02
N VAL A 91 5.12 -8.99 7.03
CA VAL A 91 5.13 -9.39 8.44
C VAL A 91 4.21 -8.48 9.22
N ILE A 92 3.41 -9.07 10.08
CA ILE A 92 2.45 -8.41 10.95
C ILE A 92 3.09 -8.29 12.34
N ILE A 93 3.08 -7.08 12.88
CA ILE A 93 3.58 -6.77 14.21
C ILE A 93 2.39 -6.29 15.07
N LYS A 94 2.25 -6.89 16.23
CA LYS A 94 1.25 -6.56 17.23
C LYS A 94 1.90 -6.27 18.58
N HIS A 95 1.25 -5.42 19.35
CA HIS A 95 1.56 -5.25 20.77
C HIS A 95 0.28 -5.47 21.58
N ALA A 96 0.36 -6.11 22.74
CA ALA A 96 -0.80 -6.49 23.54
C ALA A 96 -1.69 -5.28 23.91
N ASN A 97 -1.07 -4.14 24.22
CA ASN A 97 -1.74 -2.89 24.59
C ASN A 97 -1.85 -1.88 23.41
N GLY A 98 -1.73 -2.35 22.18
CA GLY A 98 -1.65 -1.50 20.99
C GLY A 98 -0.27 -0.90 20.77
N LEU A 99 0.02 -0.51 19.52
CA LEU A 99 1.26 0.13 19.14
C LEU A 99 1.19 1.64 19.44
N LEU A 100 2.26 2.18 20.00
CA LEU A 100 2.46 3.62 20.12
C LEU A 100 2.99 4.19 18.79
N ILE A 101 2.71 5.45 18.51
CA ILE A 101 3.17 6.11 17.26
C ILE A 101 4.67 6.03 17.11
N GLN A 102 5.43 6.26 18.19
CA GLN A 102 6.89 6.19 18.13
C GLN A 102 7.37 4.78 17.74
N ASN A 103 6.73 3.73 18.25
CA ASN A 103 7.04 2.35 17.84
C ASN A 103 6.75 2.12 16.36
N ILE A 104 5.61 2.64 15.86
CA ILE A 104 5.21 2.52 14.45
C ILE A 104 6.26 3.19 13.55
N ILE A 105 6.64 4.42 13.88
CA ILE A 105 7.63 5.20 13.11
C ILE A 105 9.00 4.51 13.15
N ASP A 106 9.47 4.11 14.32
CA ASP A 106 10.78 3.47 14.49
C ASP A 106 10.87 2.13 13.75
N LEU A 107 9.81 1.31 13.80
CA LEU A 107 9.74 0.04 13.09
C LEU A 107 9.71 0.23 11.57
N ALA A 108 9.00 1.24 11.08
CA ALA A 108 8.88 1.55 9.67
C ALA A 108 10.16 2.18 9.09
N ASN A 109 10.83 3.04 9.84
CA ASN A 109 11.97 3.83 9.36
C ASN A 109 13.25 2.98 9.28
N PRO A 110 13.85 2.78 8.09
CA PRO A 110 15.08 2.01 7.95
C PRO A 110 16.29 2.62 8.63
N LEU A 111 16.25 3.93 8.93
CA LEU A 111 17.35 4.66 9.60
C LEU A 111 17.25 4.63 11.12
N SER A 112 16.15 4.15 11.69
CA SER A 112 16.00 4.02 13.14
C SER A 112 16.90 2.92 13.69
N ASP A 113 17.72 3.27 14.67
CA ASP A 113 18.57 2.31 15.38
C ASP A 113 17.78 1.58 16.49
N LEU A 114 17.02 0.55 16.06
CA LEU A 114 16.27 -0.29 16.98
C LEU A 114 17.10 -1.41 17.61
N LYS A 115 18.32 -1.67 17.09
CA LYS A 115 19.20 -2.70 17.65
C LYS A 115 19.67 -2.35 19.05
N SER A 116 19.77 -1.03 19.35
CA SER A 116 20.09 -0.53 20.69
C SER A 116 18.91 -0.60 21.68
N LYS A 117 17.68 -0.85 21.18
CA LYS A 117 16.43 -0.86 21.96
C LYS A 117 15.79 -2.26 22.02
N LYS A 118 16.59 -3.32 22.14
CA LYS A 118 16.11 -4.72 22.10
C LYS A 118 14.94 -5.00 23.07
N GLU A 119 14.95 -4.44 24.26
CA GLU A 119 13.91 -4.63 25.28
C GLU A 119 12.49 -4.28 24.78
N ASN A 120 12.37 -3.36 23.83
CA ASN A 120 11.09 -2.97 23.26
C ASN A 120 10.61 -3.92 22.14
N LEU A 121 11.48 -4.78 21.62
CA LEU A 121 11.13 -5.71 20.54
C LEU A 121 10.60 -7.05 21.09
N ASP A 122 11.04 -7.46 22.28
CA ASP A 122 10.70 -8.76 22.88
C ASP A 122 9.23 -8.87 23.29
N ILE A 123 8.54 -7.74 23.48
CA ILE A 123 7.11 -7.68 23.81
C ILE A 123 6.19 -7.66 22.58
N LEU A 124 6.79 -7.60 21.37
CA LEU A 124 6.05 -7.58 20.10
C LEU A 124 5.71 -9.00 19.65
N GLN A 125 4.46 -9.21 19.29
CA GLN A 125 4.04 -10.44 18.62
C GLN A 125 4.26 -10.27 17.12
N VAL A 126 5.05 -11.17 16.54
CA VAL A 126 5.44 -11.15 15.14
C VAL A 126 4.87 -12.37 14.42
N LYS A 127 4.29 -12.16 13.24
CA LYS A 127 3.63 -13.21 12.47
C LYS A 127 3.75 -12.91 10.97
N SER A 128 4.02 -13.92 10.16
CA SER A 128 3.98 -13.79 8.70
C SER A 128 2.57 -13.49 8.21
N ALA A 129 2.43 -12.54 7.31
CA ALA A 129 1.18 -12.27 6.63
C ALA A 129 0.92 -13.35 5.58
N LYS A 130 -0.36 -13.70 5.38
CA LYS A 130 -0.76 -14.55 4.26
C LYS A 130 -0.55 -13.82 2.94
N GLN A 131 -0.17 -14.56 1.91
CA GLN A 131 -0.14 -14.03 0.56
C GLN A 131 -1.55 -13.56 0.16
N TYR A 132 -1.64 -12.44 -0.54
CA TYR A 132 -2.91 -11.82 -0.97
C TYR A 132 -3.84 -11.36 0.16
N SER A 133 -3.36 -11.27 1.38
CA SER A 133 -4.13 -10.69 2.49
C SER A 133 -4.19 -9.16 2.42
N CYS A 134 -5.07 -8.53 3.21
CA CYS A 134 -5.14 -7.08 3.33
C CYS A 134 -3.81 -6.47 3.78
N GLU A 135 -3.03 -7.17 4.62
CA GLU A 135 -1.73 -6.71 5.09
C GLU A 135 -0.69 -6.69 3.97
N SER A 136 -0.62 -7.76 3.16
CA SER A 136 0.29 -7.78 2.01
C SER A 136 -0.14 -6.79 0.93
N ALA A 137 -1.44 -6.60 0.72
CA ALA A 137 -1.97 -5.58 -0.18
C ALA A 137 -1.67 -4.16 0.31
N GLY A 138 -1.77 -3.91 1.63
CA GLY A 138 -1.41 -2.62 2.23
C GLY A 138 0.06 -2.26 2.01
N ILE A 139 0.97 -3.23 2.14
CA ILE A 139 2.40 -3.05 1.79
C ILE A 139 2.58 -2.79 0.29
N GLY A 140 1.87 -3.52 -0.58
CA GLY A 140 1.87 -3.28 -2.02
C GLY A 140 1.43 -1.85 -2.35
N LEU A 141 0.32 -1.40 -1.78
CA LEU A 141 -0.21 -0.06 -1.99
C LEU A 141 0.76 1.03 -1.48
N ALA A 142 1.41 0.82 -0.31
CA ALA A 142 2.43 1.75 0.18
C ALA A 142 3.62 1.86 -0.78
N LYS A 143 4.10 0.75 -1.36
CA LYS A 143 5.16 0.74 -2.38
C LYS A 143 4.75 1.48 -3.65
N ILE A 144 3.56 1.20 -4.19
CA ILE A 144 3.00 1.90 -5.35
C ILE A 144 2.90 3.40 -5.07
N SER A 145 2.54 3.76 -3.84
CA SER A 145 2.48 5.17 -3.38
C SER A 145 3.85 5.81 -3.19
N ARG A 146 4.96 5.07 -3.34
CA ARG A 146 6.34 5.53 -3.09
C ARG A 146 6.55 6.03 -1.67
N LEU A 147 5.85 5.43 -0.73
CA LEU A 147 5.98 5.64 0.70
C LEU A 147 6.84 4.54 1.33
N LEU A 148 7.23 4.71 2.59
CA LEU A 148 7.86 3.61 3.33
C LEU A 148 6.96 2.37 3.26
N PRO A 149 7.51 1.19 2.93
CA PRO A 149 6.71 -0.03 2.78
C PRO A 149 6.30 -0.61 4.14
N ALA A 150 5.53 0.20 4.86
CA ALA A 150 4.97 -0.07 6.17
C ALA A 150 3.58 0.57 6.27
N ALA A 151 2.60 -0.18 6.77
CA ALA A 151 1.23 0.28 6.87
C ALA A 151 0.55 -0.19 8.15
N LEU A 152 -0.27 0.66 8.74
CA LEU A 152 -1.24 0.26 9.77
C LEU A 152 -2.43 -0.39 9.11
N ILE A 153 -2.82 -1.54 9.63
CA ILE A 153 -3.94 -2.34 9.15
C ILE A 153 -4.94 -2.51 10.29
N ALA A 154 -6.17 -2.10 10.06
CA ALA A 154 -7.27 -2.22 11.02
C ALA A 154 -8.42 -2.99 10.36
N HIS A 155 -8.59 -4.27 10.71
CA HIS A 155 -9.67 -5.09 10.16
C HIS A 155 -11.03 -4.53 10.56
N ILE A 156 -11.92 -4.36 9.58
CA ILE A 156 -13.28 -3.85 9.77
C ILE A 156 -14.15 -4.97 10.38
N LYS A 157 -15.14 -4.61 11.19
CA LYS A 157 -16.08 -5.57 11.75
C LYS A 157 -16.84 -6.30 10.63
N ASP A 158 -16.97 -7.61 10.74
CA ASP A 158 -17.54 -8.47 9.69
C ASP A 158 -18.87 -7.97 9.11
N LYS A 159 -19.80 -7.53 9.99
CA LYS A 159 -21.09 -6.98 9.56
C LYS A 159 -21.00 -5.73 8.68
N ASP A 160 -19.88 -5.02 8.73
CA ASP A 160 -19.63 -3.83 7.93
C ASP A 160 -18.89 -4.20 6.62
N ALA A 161 -18.20 -5.34 6.60
CA ALA A 161 -17.46 -5.83 5.43
C ALA A 161 -18.38 -6.25 4.28
N ASP A 162 -19.55 -6.83 4.56
CA ASP A 162 -20.53 -7.29 3.56
C ASP A 162 -21.10 -6.14 2.73
N VAL A 163 -21.13 -4.93 3.29
CA VAL A 163 -21.62 -3.71 2.66
C VAL A 163 -20.55 -2.63 2.57
N LEU A 164 -19.31 -3.06 2.34
CA LEU A 164 -18.13 -2.21 2.43
C LEU A 164 -18.24 -0.92 1.59
N ASP A 165 -18.77 -0.97 0.39
CA ASP A 165 -18.87 0.22 -0.47
C ASP A 165 -19.81 1.28 0.16
N THR A 166 -20.96 0.84 0.66
CA THR A 166 -21.92 1.73 1.35
C THR A 166 -21.35 2.25 2.65
N TRP A 167 -20.66 1.38 3.40
CA TRP A 167 -20.02 1.76 4.64
C TRP A 167 -18.89 2.76 4.40
N ALA A 168 -18.05 2.53 3.40
CA ALA A 168 -16.93 3.41 3.06
C ALA A 168 -17.40 4.80 2.60
N ILE A 169 -18.47 4.88 1.81
CA ILE A 169 -19.08 6.16 1.39
C ILE A 169 -19.52 6.96 2.61
N ARG A 170 -20.16 6.34 3.61
CA ARG A 170 -20.59 7.01 4.84
C ARG A 170 -19.42 7.54 5.68
N HIS A 171 -18.25 6.97 5.53
CA HIS A 171 -17.03 7.33 6.25
C HIS A 171 -16.02 8.14 5.44
N ASP A 172 -16.42 8.60 4.23
CA ASP A 172 -15.57 9.35 3.30
C ASP A 172 -14.26 8.60 2.99
N LEU A 173 -14.36 7.31 2.69
CA LEU A 173 -13.25 6.44 2.39
C LEU A 173 -13.33 5.91 0.96
N LEU A 174 -12.18 5.81 0.30
CA LEU A 174 -12.05 5.09 -0.96
C LEU A 174 -11.85 3.60 -0.70
N VAL A 175 -12.41 2.78 -1.57
CA VAL A 175 -12.27 1.32 -1.56
C VAL A 175 -11.44 0.87 -2.75
N VAL A 176 -10.57 -0.11 -2.53
CA VAL A 176 -9.81 -0.80 -3.56
C VAL A 176 -9.77 -2.30 -3.26
N ASP A 177 -9.84 -3.12 -4.29
CA ASP A 177 -9.70 -4.58 -4.15
C ASP A 177 -8.21 -4.96 -4.02
N ALA A 178 -7.90 -5.88 -3.12
CA ALA A 178 -6.53 -6.37 -2.94
C ALA A 178 -5.96 -6.96 -4.25
N GLY A 179 -6.80 -7.66 -5.01
CA GLY A 179 -6.44 -8.21 -6.32
C GLY A 179 -5.99 -7.13 -7.31
N ASP A 180 -6.67 -5.98 -7.32
CA ASP A 180 -6.34 -4.86 -8.19
C ASP A 180 -4.98 -4.24 -7.84
N ILE A 181 -4.65 -4.17 -6.53
CA ILE A 181 -3.34 -3.70 -6.08
C ILE A 181 -2.21 -4.62 -6.58
N PHE A 182 -2.37 -5.94 -6.45
CA PHE A 182 -1.36 -6.90 -6.92
C PHE A 182 -1.23 -6.92 -8.44
N GLN A 183 -2.32 -6.69 -9.16
CA GLN A 183 -2.31 -6.64 -10.61
C GLN A 183 -1.74 -5.33 -11.15
N TYR A 184 -1.84 -4.24 -10.40
CA TYR A 184 -1.43 -2.90 -10.80
C TYR A 184 0.04 -2.84 -11.22
N GLU A 185 0.95 -3.42 -10.46
CA GLU A 185 2.39 -3.44 -10.77
C GLU A 185 2.66 -4.11 -12.13
N HIS A 186 1.97 -5.22 -12.42
CA HIS A 186 2.11 -5.93 -13.69
C HIS A 186 1.51 -5.17 -14.86
N THR A 187 0.39 -4.49 -14.65
CA THR A 187 -0.29 -3.71 -15.68
C THR A 187 0.48 -2.44 -15.99
N GLN A 188 0.99 -1.73 -14.99
CA GLN A 188 1.83 -0.54 -15.21
C GLN A 188 3.07 -0.85 -16.05
N ALA A 189 3.76 -1.95 -15.79
CA ALA A 189 4.93 -2.34 -16.57
C ALA A 189 4.61 -2.51 -18.07
N ARG A 190 3.40 -2.96 -18.42
CA ARG A 190 2.94 -3.09 -19.80
C ARG A 190 2.56 -1.77 -20.47
N THR A 191 2.26 -0.75 -19.68
CA THR A 191 1.88 0.58 -20.20
C THR A 191 3.06 1.51 -20.41
N LEU A 192 4.27 1.09 -20.05
CA LEU A 192 5.49 1.86 -20.22
C LEU A 192 5.76 2.15 -21.70
N LYS A 193 5.88 3.42 -22.06
CA LYS A 193 6.31 3.86 -23.38
C LYS A 193 7.67 4.52 -23.30
N ALA A 194 8.59 4.13 -24.20
CA ALA A 194 9.84 4.84 -24.36
C ALA A 194 9.54 6.26 -24.87
N VAL A 195 10.00 7.27 -24.15
CA VAL A 195 9.73 8.69 -24.45
C VAL A 195 10.98 9.46 -24.88
N SER A 196 12.15 8.99 -24.47
CA SER A 196 13.42 9.55 -24.94
C SER A 196 14.52 8.50 -24.89
N GLU A 197 15.52 8.70 -25.71
CA GLU A 197 16.71 7.87 -25.79
C GLU A 197 17.93 8.78 -25.99
N ALA A 198 19.03 8.48 -25.31
CA ALA A 198 20.29 9.17 -25.46
C ALA A 198 21.45 8.18 -25.46
N GLN A 199 22.43 8.37 -26.33
CA GLN A 199 23.71 7.70 -26.23
C GLN A 199 24.56 8.37 -25.14
N VAL A 200 25.01 7.60 -24.19
CA VAL A 200 25.85 8.08 -23.09
C VAL A 200 27.07 7.17 -22.99
N PRO A 201 28.25 7.63 -23.48
CA PRO A 201 29.47 6.84 -23.34
C PRO A 201 29.83 6.75 -21.84
N LEU A 202 29.98 5.53 -21.35
CA LEU A 202 30.50 5.23 -20.02
C LEU A 202 31.99 4.85 -20.14
N LEU A 203 32.75 4.98 -19.04
CA LEU A 203 34.19 4.77 -18.99
C LEU A 203 34.58 3.38 -19.52
N ASP A 204 33.77 2.35 -19.23
CA ASP A 204 34.03 0.96 -19.61
C ASP A 204 33.04 0.42 -20.67
N ALA A 205 32.16 1.28 -21.23
CA ALA A 205 31.15 0.86 -22.22
C ALA A 205 30.75 2.01 -23.16
N ASN A 206 31.45 2.11 -24.30
CA ASN A 206 31.29 3.24 -25.24
C ASN A 206 29.93 3.26 -25.98
N ASN A 207 29.24 2.12 -26.10
CA ASN A 207 27.95 1.99 -26.81
C ASN A 207 26.75 1.88 -25.87
N THR A 208 26.75 2.62 -24.79
CA THR A 208 25.65 2.59 -23.80
C THR A 208 24.53 3.56 -24.20
N ARG A 209 23.28 3.10 -24.10
CA ARG A 209 22.08 3.89 -24.28
C ARG A 209 21.31 4.02 -22.98
N ILE A 210 20.86 5.23 -22.68
CA ILE A 210 19.88 5.48 -21.62
C ILE A 210 18.53 5.66 -22.31
N ILE A 211 17.53 4.88 -21.90
CA ILE A 211 16.16 4.97 -22.40
C ILE A 211 15.25 5.35 -21.22
N SER A 212 14.52 6.46 -21.38
CA SER A 212 13.51 6.87 -20.42
C SER A 212 12.16 6.31 -20.81
N PHE A 213 11.46 5.73 -19.84
CA PHE A 213 10.10 5.24 -20.00
C PHE A 213 9.16 6.08 -19.18
N ARG A 214 7.96 6.29 -19.72
CA ARG A 214 6.85 6.96 -19.00
C ARG A 214 5.66 6.02 -18.95
N PRO A 215 5.05 5.80 -17.77
CA PRO A 215 3.78 5.09 -17.69
C PRO A 215 2.66 5.92 -18.34
N PHE A 216 1.58 5.26 -18.73
CA PHE A 216 0.46 5.89 -19.44
C PHE A 216 -0.26 6.94 -18.59
N ASP A 217 -0.29 6.74 -17.27
CA ASP A 217 -0.93 7.60 -16.28
C ASP A 217 -0.13 8.87 -15.91
N GLY A 218 0.97 9.11 -16.60
CA GLY A 218 1.79 10.31 -16.40
C GLY A 218 2.53 10.37 -15.07
N GLY A 219 2.67 9.25 -14.37
CA GLY A 219 3.32 9.14 -13.06
C GLY A 219 4.66 9.89 -13.01
N LEU A 220 4.77 10.85 -12.10
CA LEU A 220 5.99 11.56 -11.72
C LEU A 220 6.78 10.74 -10.73
#